data_6ffdebce19317a399d8d47b9bce330d9
#
_entry.id   6ffdebce19317a399d8d47b9bce330d9
#
_cell.length_a   1.000
_cell.length_b   1.000
_cell.length_c   1.000
_cell.angle_alpha   90.00
_cell.angle_beta   90.00
_cell.angle_gamma   90.00
#
_symmetry.space_group_name_H-M   'P 1'
#
loop_
_entity.id
_entity.type
_entity.pdbx_description
1 polymer ?
#
loop_
_entity_poly.entity_id
_entity_poly.type
_entity_poly.pdbx_seq_one_letter_code
_entity_poly.pdbx_strand_id
1 'polypeptide(L)'
;TVRGDNKDPLTKFMIDQGVPSEPDVMKPDATTVFSFPMKAPEGAVVTADMTAIEQLEMWLAYQRHWCEHKPSITCNVKQDEWFEVGAFVYKHFDEMSGVSFLPFNEHTYKQAPYQDVEKSGDKIPVYEYARNEWTDPDVLIGYQHTYESLLEIMPKKIDWTKLSEYEVEDNTSGMQTLACSGDVCEMVDIT
;
A
#
# COMPACT_ATOMS: atom_id res chain seq x y z
N THR A 1 -1.16 2.72 -3.73
CA THR A 1 -0.76 3.90 -2.93
C THR A 1 0.64 3.72 -2.33
N VAL A 2 1.35 4.81 -2.18
CA VAL A 2 2.70 4.86 -1.58
C VAL A 2 2.74 5.97 -0.54
N ARG A 3 3.33 5.69 0.62
CA ARG A 3 3.47 6.67 1.71
C ARG A 3 4.83 7.33 1.67
N GLY A 4 4.84 8.66 1.84
CA GLY A 4 6.04 9.46 1.99
C GLY A 4 6.00 10.27 3.29
N ASP A 5 7.14 10.41 3.97
CA ASP A 5 7.26 11.31 5.12
C ASP A 5 7.17 12.77 4.63
N ASN A 6 6.38 13.60 5.31
CA ASN A 6 6.20 15.01 4.92
C ASN A 6 7.49 15.84 5.00
N LYS A 7 8.50 15.36 5.73
CA LYS A 7 9.82 15.99 5.81
C LYS A 7 10.76 15.56 4.67
N ASP A 8 10.45 14.43 4.02
CA ASP A 8 11.25 13.89 2.92
C ASP A 8 11.24 14.87 1.73
N PRO A 9 12.40 15.30 1.23
CA PRO A 9 12.52 16.11 0.02
C PRO A 9 11.77 15.52 -1.18
N LEU A 10 11.81 14.19 -1.35
CA LEU A 10 11.09 13.52 -2.43
C LEU A 10 9.57 13.70 -2.30
N THR A 11 9.03 13.65 -1.09
CA THR A 11 7.60 13.87 -0.83
C THR A 11 7.18 15.28 -1.28
N LYS A 12 7.94 16.29 -0.90
CA LYS A 12 7.68 17.69 -1.29
C LYS A 12 7.78 17.87 -2.82
N PHE A 13 8.83 17.31 -3.42
CA PHE A 13 9.01 17.33 -4.86
C PHE A 13 7.83 16.68 -5.60
N MET A 14 7.36 15.49 -5.18
CA MET A 14 6.26 14.79 -5.81
C MET A 14 4.94 15.57 -5.72
N ILE A 15 4.69 16.23 -4.60
CA ILE A 15 3.52 17.13 -4.42
C ILE A 15 3.61 18.29 -5.42
N ASP A 16 4.74 18.95 -5.51
CA ASP A 16 4.95 20.10 -6.40
C ASP A 16 4.91 19.72 -7.89
N GLN A 17 5.25 18.47 -8.22
CA GLN A 17 5.07 17.92 -9.57
C GLN A 17 3.61 17.54 -9.87
N GLY A 18 2.69 17.69 -8.91
CA GLY A 18 1.28 17.45 -9.09
C GLY A 18 0.88 15.97 -9.08
N VAL A 19 1.66 15.10 -8.44
CA VAL A 19 1.25 13.71 -8.24
C VAL A 19 0.06 13.68 -7.28
N PRO A 20 -1.03 12.99 -7.63
CA PRO A 20 -2.21 12.88 -6.77
C PRO A 20 -1.83 12.38 -5.38
N SER A 21 -2.16 13.17 -4.37
CA SER A 21 -1.76 12.89 -3.00
C SER A 21 -2.81 13.36 -2.00
N GLU A 22 -2.82 12.70 -0.86
CA GLU A 22 -3.70 13.02 0.29
C GLU A 22 -2.94 12.77 1.60
N PRO A 23 -3.34 13.38 2.71
CA PRO A 23 -2.79 13.04 4.01
C PRO A 23 -3.12 11.61 4.43
N ASP A 24 -2.19 10.94 5.13
CA ASP A 24 -2.42 9.62 5.70
C ASP A 24 -3.50 9.69 6.81
N VAL A 25 -4.47 8.76 6.78
CA VAL A 25 -5.59 8.75 7.75
C VAL A 25 -5.15 8.53 9.20
N MET A 26 -3.99 7.90 9.43
CA MET A 26 -3.47 7.63 10.77
C MET A 26 -2.50 8.68 11.26
N LYS A 27 -1.74 9.31 10.35
CA LYS A 27 -0.70 10.30 10.65
C LYS A 27 -0.74 11.47 9.65
N PRO A 28 -1.84 12.24 9.60
CA PRO A 28 -2.06 13.25 8.56
C PRO A 28 -0.99 14.35 8.56
N ASP A 29 -0.46 14.70 9.72
CA ASP A 29 0.54 15.76 9.86
C ASP A 29 1.97 15.32 9.48
N ALA A 30 2.21 14.01 9.42
CA ALA A 30 3.56 13.46 9.23
C ALA A 30 3.73 12.71 7.91
N THR A 31 2.64 12.25 7.30
CA THR A 31 2.71 11.32 6.17
C THR A 31 1.74 11.73 5.06
N THR A 32 2.23 11.74 3.84
CA THR A 32 1.44 11.92 2.62
C THR A 32 1.31 10.60 1.89
N VAL A 33 0.12 10.30 1.39
CA VAL A 33 -0.18 9.12 0.57
C VAL A 33 -0.33 9.54 -0.87
N PHE A 34 0.50 8.98 -1.75
CA PHE A 34 0.46 9.20 -3.19
C PHE A 34 -0.33 8.08 -3.87
N SER A 35 -1.14 8.41 -4.86
CA SER A 35 -1.93 7.47 -5.64
C SER A 35 -1.37 7.33 -7.05
N PHE A 36 -1.11 6.08 -7.46
CA PHE A 36 -0.60 5.74 -8.79
C PHE A 36 -1.59 4.79 -9.47
N PRO A 37 -2.32 5.23 -10.51
CA PRO A 37 -3.20 4.35 -11.25
C PRO A 37 -2.37 3.31 -12.02
N MET A 38 -2.65 2.04 -11.78
CA MET A 38 -2.01 0.92 -12.44
C MET A 38 -3.06 0.01 -13.05
N LYS A 39 -2.82 -0.48 -14.25
CA LYS A 39 -3.68 -1.47 -14.89
C LYS A 39 -2.93 -2.80 -14.99
N ALA A 40 -3.54 -3.85 -14.47
CA ALA A 40 -3.02 -5.19 -14.63
C ALA A 40 -2.98 -5.56 -16.14
N PRO A 41 -1.96 -6.29 -16.62
CA PRO A 41 -1.95 -6.82 -17.97
C PRO A 41 -3.18 -7.67 -18.25
N GLU A 42 -3.58 -7.76 -19.51
CA GLU A 42 -4.66 -8.65 -19.92
C GLU A 42 -4.34 -10.11 -19.54
N GLY A 43 -5.29 -10.78 -18.90
CA GLY A 43 -5.13 -12.15 -18.42
C GLY A 43 -4.30 -12.30 -17.14
N ALA A 44 -3.91 -11.20 -16.48
CA ALA A 44 -3.28 -11.28 -15.18
C ALA A 44 -4.26 -11.82 -14.13
N VAL A 45 -3.81 -12.76 -13.31
CA VAL A 45 -4.55 -13.27 -12.17
C VAL A 45 -4.46 -12.24 -11.03
N VAL A 46 -5.60 -11.80 -10.53
CA VAL A 46 -5.70 -10.87 -9.41
C VAL A 46 -6.26 -11.56 -8.17
N THR A 47 -6.16 -10.93 -7.02
CA THR A 47 -6.58 -11.53 -5.73
C THR A 47 -8.05 -12.01 -5.73
N ALA A 48 -8.93 -11.33 -6.46
CA ALA A 48 -10.33 -11.71 -6.57
C ALA A 48 -10.55 -13.04 -7.31
N ASP A 49 -9.62 -13.41 -8.20
CA ASP A 49 -9.67 -14.63 -9.01
C ASP A 49 -9.11 -15.86 -8.28
N MET A 50 -8.44 -15.66 -7.15
CA MET A 50 -7.77 -16.72 -6.41
C MET A 50 -8.55 -17.12 -5.16
N THR A 51 -8.59 -18.41 -4.91
CA THR A 51 -8.97 -18.98 -3.60
C THR A 51 -7.81 -18.84 -2.61
N ALA A 52 -8.11 -18.96 -1.31
CA ALA A 52 -7.06 -18.97 -0.29
C ALA A 52 -6.09 -20.16 -0.47
N ILE A 53 -6.58 -21.31 -0.93
CA ILE A 53 -5.75 -22.49 -1.20
C ILE A 53 -4.79 -22.23 -2.37
N GLU A 54 -5.25 -21.65 -3.47
CA GLU A 54 -4.37 -21.29 -4.61
C GLU A 54 -3.29 -20.29 -4.21
N GLN A 55 -3.61 -19.33 -3.34
CA GLN A 55 -2.60 -18.42 -2.78
C GLN A 55 -1.56 -19.16 -1.94
N LEU A 56 -1.99 -20.13 -1.12
CA LEU A 56 -1.08 -20.93 -0.29
C LEU A 56 -0.25 -21.92 -1.11
N GLU A 57 -0.79 -22.51 -2.16
CA GLU A 57 -0.05 -23.37 -3.09
C GLU A 57 1.03 -22.59 -3.82
N MET A 58 0.73 -21.40 -4.29
CA MET A 58 1.71 -20.49 -4.89
C MET A 58 2.80 -20.11 -3.89
N TRP A 59 2.41 -19.79 -2.64
CA TRP A 59 3.37 -19.51 -1.56
C TRP A 59 4.30 -20.70 -1.30
N LEU A 60 3.76 -21.93 -1.21
CA LEU A 60 4.58 -23.15 -1.06
C LEU A 60 5.55 -23.38 -2.22
N ALA A 61 5.14 -23.06 -3.46
CA ALA A 61 6.03 -23.16 -4.60
C ALA A 61 7.24 -22.23 -4.45
N TYR A 62 7.03 -20.99 -4.00
CA TYR A 62 8.12 -20.06 -3.71
C TYR A 62 8.98 -20.50 -2.52
N GLN A 63 8.35 -21.01 -1.45
CA GLN A 63 9.07 -21.54 -0.29
C GLN A 63 10.00 -22.70 -0.66
N ARG A 64 9.54 -23.62 -1.49
CA ARG A 64 10.30 -24.83 -1.88
C ARG A 64 11.40 -24.58 -2.89
N HIS A 65 11.19 -23.62 -3.79
CA HIS A 65 12.00 -23.52 -5.01
C HIS A 65 12.77 -22.20 -5.14
N TRP A 66 12.44 -21.18 -4.35
CA TRP A 66 13.02 -19.85 -4.53
C TRP A 66 13.61 -19.25 -3.26
N CYS A 67 12.91 -19.33 -2.13
CA CYS A 67 13.28 -18.61 -0.93
C CYS A 67 14.04 -19.50 0.06
N GLU A 68 15.25 -19.10 0.45
CA GLU A 68 15.99 -19.81 1.51
C GLU A 68 15.32 -19.68 2.88
N HIS A 69 14.80 -18.49 3.20
CA HIS A 69 14.14 -18.24 4.48
C HIS A 69 12.62 -18.42 4.36
N LYS A 70 11.94 -17.40 3.91
CA LYS A 70 10.50 -17.47 3.67
C LYS A 70 10.02 -16.39 2.70
N PRO A 71 9.05 -16.67 1.82
CA PRO A 71 8.29 -15.64 1.15
C PRO A 71 7.32 -15.00 2.14
N SER A 72 7.16 -13.69 2.07
CA SER A 72 6.14 -12.98 2.87
C SER A 72 4.82 -12.96 2.11
N ILE A 73 3.74 -13.34 2.80
CA ILE A 73 2.39 -13.30 2.25
C ILE A 73 1.37 -12.90 3.31
N THR A 74 0.36 -12.17 2.87
CA THR A 74 -0.93 -12.05 3.56
C THR A 74 -1.96 -12.76 2.72
N CYS A 75 -2.43 -13.90 3.18
CA CYS A 75 -3.45 -14.69 2.51
C CYS A 75 -4.84 -14.16 2.89
N ASN A 76 -5.65 -13.79 1.90
CA ASN A 76 -7.02 -13.37 2.10
C ASN A 76 -7.94 -14.59 2.07
N VAL A 77 -8.70 -14.79 3.14
CA VAL A 77 -9.53 -16.00 3.35
C VAL A 77 -11.00 -15.61 3.39
N LYS A 78 -11.79 -16.16 2.47
CA LYS A 78 -13.25 -16.01 2.48
C LYS A 78 -13.85 -16.81 3.64
N GLN A 79 -15.07 -16.43 4.03
CA GLN A 79 -15.69 -17.01 5.23
C GLN A 79 -15.88 -18.53 5.15
N ASP A 80 -16.10 -19.08 3.98
CA ASP A 80 -16.28 -20.50 3.71
C ASP A 80 -14.99 -21.30 3.52
N GLU A 81 -13.84 -20.61 3.33
CA GLU A 81 -12.55 -21.24 3.07
C GLU A 81 -11.76 -21.61 4.34
N TRP A 82 -12.14 -21.13 5.53
CA TRP A 82 -11.35 -21.27 6.76
C TRP A 82 -11.04 -22.72 7.16
N PHE A 83 -11.98 -23.65 6.93
CA PHE A 83 -11.74 -25.06 7.25
C PHE A 83 -10.73 -25.69 6.31
N GLU A 84 -10.78 -25.37 5.03
CA GLU A 84 -9.81 -25.86 4.03
C GLU A 84 -8.42 -25.27 4.29
N VAL A 85 -8.35 -23.99 4.61
CA VAL A 85 -7.11 -23.33 5.01
C VAL A 85 -6.50 -23.98 6.24
N GLY A 86 -7.32 -24.27 7.27
CA GLY A 86 -6.85 -24.98 8.46
C GLY A 86 -6.31 -26.38 8.16
N ALA A 87 -6.99 -27.14 7.30
CA ALA A 87 -6.55 -28.45 6.86
C ALA A 87 -5.24 -28.36 6.03
N PHE A 88 -5.14 -27.38 5.15
CA PHE A 88 -3.92 -27.13 4.36
C PHE A 88 -2.73 -26.81 5.26
N VAL A 89 -2.89 -25.89 6.20
CA VAL A 89 -1.84 -25.53 7.17
C VAL A 89 -1.40 -26.75 7.97
N TYR A 90 -2.35 -27.54 8.49
CA TYR A 90 -2.03 -28.75 9.23
C TYR A 90 -1.22 -29.77 8.39
N LYS A 91 -1.62 -29.99 7.14
CA LYS A 91 -0.96 -30.93 6.22
C LYS A 91 0.47 -30.50 5.87
N HIS A 92 0.72 -29.21 5.73
CA HIS A 92 2.00 -28.66 5.29
C HIS A 92 2.77 -27.96 6.42
N PHE A 93 2.39 -28.21 7.68
CA PHE A 93 2.92 -27.49 8.84
C PHE A 93 4.46 -27.49 8.91
N ASP A 94 5.08 -28.64 8.62
CA ASP A 94 6.54 -28.80 8.67
C ASP A 94 7.27 -28.06 7.55
N GLU A 95 6.56 -27.67 6.49
CA GLU A 95 7.12 -26.91 5.36
C GLU A 95 6.84 -25.40 5.49
N MET A 96 5.85 -25.04 6.30
CA MET A 96 5.40 -23.65 6.42
C MET A 96 6.25 -22.87 7.41
N SER A 97 6.61 -21.65 7.01
CA SER A 97 7.19 -20.65 7.90
C SER A 97 6.11 -19.63 8.31
N GLY A 98 6.35 -18.33 8.23
CA GLY A 98 5.33 -17.34 8.61
C GLY A 98 4.36 -17.01 7.48
N VAL A 99 3.06 -17.18 7.71
CA VAL A 99 1.97 -16.74 6.86
C VAL A 99 0.99 -15.94 7.69
N SER A 100 0.55 -14.79 7.17
CA SER A 100 -0.51 -13.99 7.79
C SER A 100 -1.83 -14.28 7.08
N PHE A 101 -2.89 -14.46 7.86
CA PHE A 101 -4.23 -14.69 7.35
C PHE A 101 -5.12 -13.50 7.71
N LEU A 102 -5.82 -12.96 6.70
CA LEU A 102 -6.83 -11.93 6.91
C LEU A 102 -8.18 -12.40 6.36
N PRO A 103 -9.28 -12.13 7.08
CA PRO A 103 -10.61 -12.31 6.51
C PRO A 103 -10.72 -11.49 5.21
N PHE A 104 -11.24 -12.11 4.16
CA PHE A 104 -11.54 -11.39 2.93
C PHE A 104 -12.65 -10.38 3.23
N ASN A 105 -12.27 -9.09 3.20
CA ASN A 105 -13.19 -8.00 3.47
C ASN A 105 -12.93 -6.88 2.48
N GLU A 106 -13.94 -6.56 1.71
CA GLU A 106 -13.84 -5.61 0.59
C GLU A 106 -13.58 -4.15 1.04
N HIS A 107 -13.75 -3.81 2.34
CA HIS A 107 -13.85 -2.39 2.73
C HIS A 107 -13.13 -1.95 4.01
N THR A 108 -12.25 -2.75 4.63
CA THR A 108 -11.74 -2.43 5.97
C THR A 108 -10.41 -1.67 6.01
N TYR A 109 -9.65 -1.63 4.94
CA TYR A 109 -8.34 -1.01 4.97
C TYR A 109 -8.32 0.28 4.14
N LYS A 110 -8.49 1.43 4.83
CA LYS A 110 -8.38 2.73 4.18
C LYS A 110 -6.96 2.97 3.69
N GLN A 111 -6.83 3.53 2.49
CA GLN A 111 -5.53 3.80 1.86
C GLN A 111 -4.63 2.55 1.79
N ALA A 112 -5.21 1.39 1.47
CA ALA A 112 -4.43 0.16 1.24
C ALA A 112 -3.40 0.37 0.13
N PRO A 113 -2.22 -0.30 0.19
CA PRO A 113 -1.19 -0.20 -0.86
C PRO A 113 -1.70 -0.52 -2.25
N TYR A 114 -2.64 -1.47 -2.35
CA TYR A 114 -3.36 -1.79 -3.58
C TYR A 114 -4.85 -1.68 -3.33
N GLN A 115 -5.53 -0.94 -4.17
CA GLN A 115 -6.98 -0.73 -4.12
C GLN A 115 -7.57 -0.97 -5.51
N ASP A 116 -8.74 -1.61 -5.54
CA ASP A 116 -9.49 -1.79 -6.77
C ASP A 116 -10.26 -0.50 -7.09
N VAL A 117 -9.93 0.14 -8.20
CA VAL A 117 -10.51 1.42 -8.60
C VAL A 117 -11.96 1.26 -9.08
N GLU A 118 -12.31 0.14 -9.70
CA GLU A 118 -13.65 -0.08 -10.26
C GLU A 118 -14.68 -0.43 -9.18
N LYS A 119 -14.23 -1.02 -8.08
CA LYS A 119 -15.08 -1.43 -6.96
C LYS A 119 -15.18 -0.41 -5.83
N SER A 120 -14.31 0.58 -5.79
CA SER A 120 -14.39 1.62 -4.79
C SER A 120 -15.53 2.59 -5.11
N GLY A 121 -16.77 2.10 -4.96
CA GLY A 121 -17.95 2.95 -4.82
C GLY A 121 -17.93 3.76 -3.52
N ASP A 122 -16.88 3.61 -2.74
CA ASP A 122 -16.61 4.38 -1.54
C ASP A 122 -16.07 5.74 -1.96
N LYS A 123 -16.88 6.73 -1.66
CA LYS A 123 -16.59 8.13 -1.80
C LYS A 123 -15.37 8.45 -0.94
N ILE A 124 -14.21 8.52 -1.56
CA ILE A 124 -13.00 8.97 -0.89
C ILE A 124 -13.15 10.46 -0.67
N PRO A 125 -13.08 10.95 0.58
CA PRO A 125 -13.06 12.38 0.83
C PRO A 125 -11.85 12.97 0.10
N VAL A 126 -12.09 13.88 -0.82
CA VAL A 126 -11.03 14.59 -1.52
C VAL A 126 -10.59 15.74 -0.62
N TYR A 127 -9.31 15.79 -0.25
CA TYR A 127 -8.76 16.93 0.42
C TYR A 127 -8.64 18.09 -0.57
N GLU A 128 -9.46 19.12 -0.39
CA GLU A 128 -9.35 20.34 -1.17
C GLU A 128 -8.23 21.22 -0.63
N TYR A 129 -7.04 21.10 -1.18
CA TYR A 129 -5.88 21.96 -0.84
C TYR A 129 -6.18 23.46 -0.96
N ALA A 130 -7.06 23.85 -1.88
CA ALA A 130 -7.47 25.24 -2.05
C ALA A 130 -8.21 25.82 -0.82
N ARG A 131 -8.82 24.97 0.01
CA ARG A 131 -9.60 25.38 1.20
C ARG A 131 -8.96 24.93 2.50
N ASN A 132 -7.94 24.07 2.45
CA ASN A 132 -7.33 23.43 3.61
C ASN A 132 -8.37 22.67 4.48
N GLU A 133 -9.36 22.06 3.84
CA GLU A 133 -10.49 21.39 4.47
C GLU A 133 -10.72 20.02 3.82
N TRP A 134 -11.13 19.05 4.64
CA TRP A 134 -11.68 17.81 4.16
C TRP A 134 -13.11 18.04 3.69
N THR A 135 -13.46 17.51 2.52
CA THR A 135 -14.87 17.45 2.13
C THR A 135 -15.62 16.56 3.12
N ASP A 136 -16.76 17.04 3.60
CA ASP A 136 -17.65 16.27 4.46
C ASP A 136 -17.94 14.92 3.76
N PRO A 137 -17.67 13.77 4.40
CA PRO A 137 -17.92 12.46 3.81
C PRO A 137 -19.41 12.25 3.46
N ASP A 138 -20.31 13.03 4.06
CA ASP A 138 -21.73 13.02 3.70
C ASP A 138 -22.07 13.94 2.51
N VAL A 139 -21.16 14.82 2.12
CA VAL A 139 -21.26 15.58 0.89
C VAL A 139 -20.73 14.75 -0.27
N LEU A 140 -21.60 13.94 -0.78
CA LEU A 140 -21.41 13.04 -1.90
C LEU A 140 -21.16 13.80 -3.21
N ILE A 141 -19.96 14.29 -3.40
CA ILE A 141 -19.47 14.57 -4.73
C ILE A 141 -19.01 13.22 -5.29
N GLY A 142 -19.88 12.58 -6.03
CA GLY A 142 -19.62 11.27 -6.63
C GLY A 142 -18.54 11.35 -7.71
N TYR A 143 -17.30 11.39 -7.30
CA TYR A 143 -16.18 11.05 -8.16
C TYR A 143 -15.93 9.55 -7.99
N GLN A 144 -16.58 8.73 -8.80
CA GLN A 144 -16.00 7.45 -9.14
C GLN A 144 -14.70 7.77 -9.86
N HIS A 145 -13.58 7.63 -9.19
CA HIS A 145 -12.30 7.65 -9.85
C HIS A 145 -12.19 6.35 -10.65
N THR A 146 -12.52 6.42 -11.91
CA THR A 146 -12.15 5.37 -12.86
C THR A 146 -10.64 5.43 -13.09
N TYR A 147 -10.06 4.35 -13.59
CA TYR A 147 -8.66 4.34 -14.00
C TYR A 147 -8.32 5.52 -14.92
N GLU A 148 -9.21 5.82 -15.87
CA GLU A 148 -9.09 6.91 -16.83
C GLU A 148 -9.10 8.28 -16.14
N SER A 149 -9.99 8.50 -15.17
CA SER A 149 -10.04 9.78 -14.44
C SER A 149 -8.80 10.01 -13.58
N LEU A 150 -8.22 8.95 -13.00
CA LEU A 150 -6.95 9.04 -12.29
C LEU A 150 -5.79 9.34 -13.24
N LEU A 151 -5.77 8.76 -14.44
CA LEU A 151 -4.75 9.06 -15.44
C LEU A 151 -4.81 10.52 -15.92
N GLU A 152 -5.99 11.12 -15.98
CA GLU A 152 -6.15 12.52 -16.38
C GLU A 152 -5.52 13.50 -15.39
N ILE A 153 -5.60 13.20 -14.09
CA ILE A 153 -5.02 14.05 -13.03
C ILE A 153 -3.54 13.77 -12.79
N MET A 154 -3.01 12.63 -13.26
CA MET A 154 -1.58 12.35 -13.16
C MET A 154 -0.76 13.29 -14.03
N PRO A 155 0.39 13.79 -13.55
CA PRO A 155 1.31 14.56 -14.38
C PRO A 155 1.82 13.70 -15.55
N LYS A 156 1.71 14.21 -16.76
CA LYS A 156 2.17 13.52 -17.98
C LYS A 156 3.68 13.25 -17.97
N LYS A 157 4.43 14.06 -17.25
CA LYS A 157 5.88 13.96 -17.11
C LYS A 157 6.29 14.58 -15.78
N ILE A 158 7.15 13.89 -15.07
CA ILE A 158 7.84 14.39 -13.87
C ILE A 158 9.24 14.85 -14.29
N ASP A 159 9.60 16.07 -13.95
CA ASP A 159 10.93 16.60 -14.23
C ASP A 159 11.90 16.25 -13.09
N TRP A 160 12.46 15.06 -13.16
CA TRP A 160 13.39 14.52 -12.16
C TRP A 160 14.67 15.34 -12.01
N THR A 161 15.01 16.20 -12.98
CA THR A 161 16.22 17.05 -12.89
C THR A 161 16.10 18.07 -11.78
N LYS A 162 14.88 18.40 -11.35
CA LYS A 162 14.62 19.35 -10.26
C LYS A 162 14.67 18.72 -8.88
N LEU A 163 14.74 17.39 -8.76
CA LEU A 163 14.75 16.72 -7.46
C LEU A 163 15.94 17.21 -6.59
N SER A 164 17.10 17.43 -7.20
CA SER A 164 18.29 17.92 -6.51
C SER A 164 18.12 19.32 -5.86
N GLU A 165 17.14 20.10 -6.30
CA GLU A 165 16.82 21.40 -5.68
C GLU A 165 16.11 21.23 -4.32
N TYR A 166 15.49 20.07 -4.08
CA TYR A 166 14.80 19.71 -2.84
C TYR A 166 15.70 18.94 -1.88
N GLU A 167 16.67 18.18 -2.39
CA GLU A 167 17.61 17.35 -1.61
C GLU A 167 18.79 18.19 -1.03
N VAL A 168 18.47 19.35 -0.44
CA VAL A 168 19.49 20.24 0.13
C VAL A 168 19.88 19.80 1.54
N GLU A 169 18.93 19.28 2.31
CA GLU A 169 19.12 18.79 3.68
C GLU A 169 18.30 17.52 3.92
N ASP A 170 18.92 16.54 4.55
CA ASP A 170 18.20 15.33 5.02
C ASP A 170 17.55 15.63 6.37
N ASN A 171 16.26 15.92 6.33
CA ASN A 171 15.43 16.15 7.51
C ASN A 171 14.63 14.90 7.95
N THR A 172 14.90 13.73 7.34
CA THR A 172 14.24 12.46 7.68
C THR A 172 14.87 11.84 8.91
N SER A 173 14.36 12.16 10.08
CA SER A 173 14.88 11.63 11.35
C SER A 173 14.58 10.13 11.56
N GLY A 174 13.62 9.56 10.83
CA GLY A 174 13.21 8.15 11.00
C GLY A 174 14.13 7.14 10.31
N MET A 175 14.79 7.50 9.23
CA MET A 175 15.67 6.58 8.48
C MET A 175 17.03 6.39 9.14
N GLN A 176 17.47 7.34 9.95
CA GLN A 176 18.77 7.27 10.66
C GLN A 176 18.71 6.40 11.92
N THR A 177 17.54 6.16 12.48
CA THR A 177 17.37 5.45 13.77
C THR A 177 17.07 3.95 13.65
N LEU A 178 16.83 3.45 12.45
CA LEU A 178 16.53 2.03 12.18
C LEU A 178 17.70 1.25 11.55
N ALA A 179 18.91 1.71 11.69
CA ALA A 179 20.08 0.93 11.29
C ALA A 179 20.30 -0.16 12.33
N CYS A 180 19.99 -1.40 11.98
CA CYS A 180 20.44 -2.56 12.77
C CYS A 180 21.96 -2.62 12.75
N SER A 181 22.62 -2.35 13.86
CA SER A 181 24.02 -2.61 14.03
C SER A 181 24.21 -3.96 14.72
N GLY A 182 24.52 -4.99 13.95
CA GLY A 182 24.73 -6.35 14.45
C GLY A 182 23.40 -7.07 14.80
N ASP A 183 23.47 -8.01 15.71
CA ASP A 183 22.35 -8.92 16.07
C ASP A 183 21.25 -8.27 16.95
N VAL A 184 21.31 -6.97 17.19
CA VAL A 184 20.36 -6.26 18.05
C VAL A 184 19.75 -5.07 17.30
N CYS A 185 18.42 -5.11 17.12
CA CYS A 185 17.64 -3.94 16.73
C CYS A 185 17.35 -3.10 17.99
N GLU A 186 18.13 -2.07 18.26
CA GLU A 186 17.79 -1.08 19.28
C GLU A 186 16.84 -0.05 18.69
N MET A 187 15.63 0.03 19.25
CA MET A 187 14.78 1.20 19.09
C MET A 187 15.32 2.29 20.02
N VAL A 188 15.93 3.30 19.45
CA VAL A 188 16.34 4.48 20.22
C VAL A 188 15.11 5.37 20.38
N ASP A 189 14.57 5.48 21.59
CA ASP A 189 13.58 6.50 21.92
C ASP A 189 14.22 7.89 21.77
N ILE A 190 13.76 8.63 20.79
CA ILE A 190 14.12 10.04 20.64
C ILE A 190 13.13 10.85 21.47
N THR A 191 13.56 11.27 22.66
CA THR A 191 12.89 12.29 23.47
C THR A 191 13.07 13.67 22.87
#